data_5f966ed5a67dd499321bd2fda20ac2e0
#
_entry.id   5f966ed5a67dd499321bd2fda20ac2e0
#
_cell.length_a   1.000
_cell.length_b   1.000
_cell.length_c   1.000
_cell.angle_alpha   90.00
_cell.angle_beta   90.00
_cell.angle_gamma   90.00
#
_symmetry.space_group_name_H-M   'P 1'
#
loop_
_entity.id
_entity.type
_entity.pdbx_description
1 polymer ?
#
loop_
_entity_poly.entity_id
_entity_poly.type
_entity_poly.pdbx_seq_one_letter_code
_entity_poly.pdbx_strand_id
1 'polypeptide(L)'
;LAFKAFNEALRVRTLDAFPVDYAKTRFGVGLLYLLKIKMYAEKGDVTQVKDSLKLAEAAFEESLNVFRKENMKDLAAMAEKNLADVRNLLSQIK
;
A
#
# COMPACT_ATOMS: atom_id res chain seq x y z
N LEU A 1 9.17 -14.73 5.09
CA LEU A 1 9.29 -13.47 4.43
C LEU A 1 8.10 -12.57 4.73
N ALA A 2 8.34 -11.25 4.81
CA ALA A 2 7.32 -10.28 5.24
C ALA A 2 6.05 -10.31 4.38
N PHE A 3 6.17 -10.44 3.06
CA PHE A 3 5.02 -10.51 2.17
C PHE A 3 4.11 -11.68 2.45
N LYS A 4 4.69 -12.84 2.70
CA LYS A 4 3.92 -14.03 3.01
C LYS A 4 3.16 -13.85 4.31
N ALA A 5 3.79 -13.27 5.32
CA ALA A 5 3.15 -13.01 6.61
C ALA A 5 1.96 -12.05 6.47
N PHE A 6 2.10 -10.97 5.67
CA PHE A 6 1.00 -10.05 5.41
C PHE A 6 -0.16 -10.72 4.67
N ASN A 7 0.14 -11.55 3.68
CA ASN A 7 -0.89 -12.26 2.92
C ASN A 7 -1.66 -13.23 3.81
N GLU A 8 -1.00 -13.91 4.73
CA GLU A 8 -1.66 -14.79 5.68
C GLU A 8 -2.54 -14.01 6.65
N ALA A 9 -2.09 -12.83 7.11
CA ALA A 9 -2.90 -11.96 7.95
C ALA A 9 -4.18 -11.53 7.22
N LEU A 10 -4.10 -11.25 5.92
CA LEU A 10 -5.26 -10.88 5.12
C LEU A 10 -6.27 -12.01 4.95
N ARG A 11 -5.83 -13.26 4.97
CA ARG A 11 -6.76 -14.40 4.93
C ARG A 11 -7.61 -14.48 6.18
N VAL A 12 -7.02 -14.18 7.34
CA VAL A 12 -7.69 -14.27 8.63
C VAL A 12 -8.55 -13.04 8.89
N ARG A 13 -8.06 -11.87 8.50
CA ARG A 13 -8.71 -10.59 8.72
C ARG A 13 -9.50 -10.20 7.49
N THR A 14 -10.82 -10.16 7.62
CA THR A 14 -11.68 -9.75 6.51
C THR A 14 -12.09 -8.30 6.67
N LEU A 15 -12.39 -7.65 5.55
CA LEU A 15 -12.85 -6.27 5.54
C LEU A 15 -14.14 -6.09 6.37
N ASP A 16 -15.05 -7.04 6.30
CA ASP A 16 -16.34 -6.96 6.98
C ASP A 16 -16.22 -7.15 8.50
N ALA A 17 -15.42 -8.15 8.93
CA ALA A 17 -15.30 -8.51 10.34
C ALA A 17 -14.32 -7.61 11.09
N PHE A 18 -13.21 -7.20 10.44
CA PHE A 18 -12.14 -6.44 11.07
C PHE A 18 -11.65 -5.33 10.13
N PRO A 19 -12.49 -4.32 9.83
CA PRO A 19 -12.16 -3.34 8.80
C PRO A 19 -10.88 -2.55 9.10
N VAL A 20 -10.68 -2.10 10.34
CA VAL A 20 -9.49 -1.30 10.67
C VAL A 20 -8.24 -2.17 10.64
N ASP A 21 -8.29 -3.39 11.18
CA ASP A 21 -7.14 -4.30 11.15
C ASP A 21 -6.78 -4.69 9.72
N TYR A 22 -7.76 -4.95 8.90
CA TYR A 22 -7.57 -5.22 7.48
C TYR A 22 -6.87 -4.04 6.79
N ALA A 23 -7.37 -2.82 7.03
CA ALA A 23 -6.80 -1.62 6.43
C ALA A 23 -5.36 -1.37 6.88
N LYS A 24 -5.05 -1.60 8.16
CA LYS A 24 -3.68 -1.48 8.67
C LYS A 24 -2.75 -2.48 8.00
N THR A 25 -3.22 -3.70 7.78
CA THR A 25 -2.44 -4.73 7.08
C THR A 25 -2.19 -4.33 5.63
N ARG A 26 -3.21 -3.83 4.92
CA ARG A 26 -3.06 -3.34 3.56
C ARG A 26 -2.12 -2.15 3.48
N PHE A 27 -2.17 -1.24 4.45
CA PHE A 27 -1.25 -0.12 4.54
C PHE A 27 0.20 -0.63 4.66
N GLY A 28 0.42 -1.63 5.52
CA GLY A 28 1.74 -2.27 5.67
C GLY A 28 2.23 -2.92 4.37
N VAL A 29 1.32 -3.55 3.62
CA VAL A 29 1.65 -4.11 2.30
C VAL A 29 2.13 -2.99 1.35
N GLY A 30 1.43 -1.85 1.35
CA GLY A 30 1.86 -0.70 0.56
C GLY A 30 3.26 -0.23 0.91
N LEU A 31 3.59 -0.16 2.20
CA LEU A 31 4.94 0.22 2.65
C LEU A 31 6.01 -0.77 2.19
N LEU A 32 5.69 -2.07 2.20
CA LEU A 32 6.62 -3.08 1.69
C LEU A 32 6.87 -2.93 0.20
N TYR A 33 5.85 -2.58 -0.57
CA TYR A 33 6.03 -2.29 -2.00
C TYR A 33 6.94 -1.08 -2.21
N LEU A 34 6.84 -0.05 -1.36
CA LEU A 34 7.74 1.10 -1.44
C LEU A 34 9.20 0.69 -1.24
N LEU A 35 9.47 -0.21 -0.31
CA LEU A 35 10.83 -0.74 -0.11
C LEU A 35 11.31 -1.52 -1.33
N LYS A 36 10.44 -2.33 -1.94
CA LYS A 36 10.77 -3.05 -3.17
C LYS A 36 11.06 -2.10 -4.33
N ILE A 37 10.28 -1.02 -4.44
CA ILE A 37 10.47 -0.01 -5.47
C ILE A 37 11.88 0.56 -5.40
N LYS A 38 12.33 0.92 -4.19
CA LYS A 38 13.68 1.44 -3.99
C LYS A 38 14.74 0.44 -4.48
N MET A 39 14.56 -0.83 -4.12
CA MET A 39 15.48 -1.89 -4.53
C MET A 39 15.52 -2.08 -6.05
N TYR A 40 14.36 -2.12 -6.70
CA TYR A 40 14.28 -2.26 -8.15
C TYR A 40 14.82 -1.02 -8.87
N ALA A 41 14.59 0.16 -8.33
CA ALA A 41 15.11 1.41 -8.90
C ALA A 41 16.63 1.41 -8.90
N GLU A 42 17.26 0.93 -7.83
CA GLU A 42 18.70 0.82 -7.73
C GLU A 42 19.27 -0.14 -8.76
N LYS A 43 18.50 -1.16 -9.15
CA LYS A 43 18.89 -2.14 -10.18
C LYS A 43 18.55 -1.68 -11.59
N GLY A 44 17.85 -0.57 -11.75
CA GLY A 44 17.42 -0.07 -13.04
C GLY A 44 16.27 -0.86 -13.66
N ASP A 45 15.53 -1.63 -12.85
CA ASP A 45 14.41 -2.45 -13.33
C ASP A 45 13.11 -1.63 -13.32
N VAL A 46 12.91 -0.83 -14.37
CA VAL A 46 11.79 0.09 -14.50
C VAL A 46 10.44 -0.64 -14.53
N THR A 47 10.37 -1.79 -15.18
CA THR A 47 9.14 -2.58 -15.26
C THR A 47 8.66 -2.99 -13.87
N GLN A 48 9.57 -3.49 -13.03
CA GLN A 48 9.23 -3.88 -11.66
C GLN A 48 8.90 -2.68 -10.78
N VAL A 49 9.56 -1.55 -11.00
CA VAL A 49 9.23 -0.31 -10.29
C VAL A 49 7.80 0.09 -10.61
N LYS A 50 7.42 0.11 -11.88
CA LYS A 50 6.07 0.49 -12.31
C LYS A 50 5.01 -0.46 -11.74
N ASP A 51 5.24 -1.77 -11.82
CA ASP A 51 4.30 -2.76 -11.31
C ASP A 51 4.12 -2.63 -9.79
N SER A 52 5.23 -2.44 -9.06
CA SER A 52 5.19 -2.27 -7.62
C SER A 52 4.48 -0.97 -7.21
N LEU A 53 4.65 0.11 -7.98
CA LEU A 53 3.93 1.35 -7.74
C LEU A 53 2.42 1.18 -7.89
N LYS A 54 1.97 0.44 -8.90
CA LYS A 54 0.55 0.16 -9.09
C LYS A 54 -0.03 -0.65 -7.94
N LEU A 55 0.72 -1.64 -7.46
CA LEU A 55 0.29 -2.46 -6.33
C LEU A 55 0.26 -1.66 -5.04
N ALA A 56 1.25 -0.77 -4.83
CA ALA A 56 1.26 0.13 -3.68
C ALA A 56 0.08 1.10 -3.74
N GLU A 57 -0.23 1.64 -4.91
CA GLU A 57 -1.37 2.53 -5.10
C GLU A 57 -2.67 1.83 -4.67
N ALA A 58 -2.90 0.62 -5.13
CA ALA A 58 -4.10 -0.14 -4.77
C ALA A 58 -4.18 -0.38 -3.26
N ALA A 59 -3.06 -0.74 -2.64
CA ALA A 59 -3.01 -1.00 -1.20
C ALA A 59 -3.32 0.26 -0.37
N PHE A 60 -2.72 1.39 -0.74
CA PHE A 60 -2.96 2.65 -0.02
C PHE A 60 -4.37 3.18 -0.26
N GLU A 61 -4.90 3.05 -1.48
CA GLU A 61 -6.25 3.49 -1.77
C GLU A 61 -7.28 2.71 -0.96
N GLU A 62 -7.14 1.39 -0.90
CA GLU A 62 -8.04 0.55 -0.12
C GLU A 62 -7.97 0.89 1.38
N SER A 63 -6.75 1.04 1.92
CA SER A 63 -6.60 1.39 3.32
C SER A 63 -7.16 2.79 3.62
N LEU A 64 -6.94 3.76 2.73
CA LEU A 64 -7.47 5.10 2.88
C LEU A 64 -8.99 5.12 2.95
N ASN A 65 -9.65 4.38 2.05
CA ASN A 65 -11.11 4.32 2.03
C ASN A 65 -11.67 3.79 3.34
N VAL A 66 -11.06 2.75 3.90
CA VAL A 66 -11.51 2.17 5.18
C VAL A 66 -11.23 3.14 6.33
N PHE A 67 -10.03 3.75 6.37
CA PHE A 67 -9.70 4.69 7.43
C PHE A 67 -10.67 5.88 7.46
N ARG A 68 -11.06 6.38 6.28
CA ARG A 68 -12.06 7.46 6.20
C ARG A 68 -13.42 7.00 6.69
N LYS A 69 -13.86 5.83 6.26
CA LYS A 69 -15.15 5.27 6.66
C LYS A 69 -15.22 5.07 8.18
N GLU A 70 -14.10 4.67 8.80
CA GLU A 70 -14.02 4.40 10.22
C GLU A 70 -13.57 5.61 11.04
N ASN A 71 -13.50 6.79 10.41
CA ASN A 71 -13.11 8.06 11.06
C ASN A 71 -11.72 8.04 11.70
N MET A 72 -10.80 7.30 11.13
CA MET A 72 -9.40 7.22 11.58
C MET A 72 -8.59 8.32 10.90
N LYS A 73 -8.77 9.57 11.34
CA LYS A 73 -8.22 10.75 10.66
C LYS A 73 -6.70 10.72 10.50
N ASP A 74 -5.96 10.33 11.52
CA ASP A 74 -4.50 10.31 11.48
C ASP A 74 -4.00 9.27 10.48
N LEU A 75 -4.56 8.07 10.52
CA LEU A 75 -4.19 7.00 9.60
C LEU A 75 -4.62 7.34 8.17
N ALA A 76 -5.78 7.95 8.00
CA ALA A 76 -6.24 8.40 6.69
C ALA A 76 -5.29 9.44 6.10
N ALA A 77 -4.81 10.38 6.90
CA ALA A 77 -3.84 11.38 6.45
C ALA A 77 -2.53 10.75 6.01
N MET A 78 -2.04 9.74 6.74
CA MET A 78 -0.83 9.02 6.37
C MET A 78 -1.01 8.26 5.05
N ALA A 79 -2.13 7.56 4.90
CA ALA A 79 -2.43 6.82 3.68
C ALA A 79 -2.58 7.76 2.48
N GLU A 80 -3.25 8.89 2.67
CA GLU A 80 -3.43 9.90 1.63
C GLU A 80 -2.09 10.44 1.15
N LYS A 81 -1.17 10.76 2.07
CA LYS A 81 0.16 11.24 1.71
C LYS A 81 0.94 10.20 0.91
N ASN A 82 0.96 8.96 1.38
CA ASN A 82 1.66 7.89 0.67
C ASN A 82 1.05 7.62 -0.71
N LEU A 83 -0.27 7.67 -0.81
CA LEU A 83 -0.96 7.50 -2.07
C LEU A 83 -0.61 8.61 -3.07
N ALA A 84 -0.57 9.86 -2.59
CA ALA A 84 -0.19 11.00 -3.42
C ALA A 84 1.25 10.85 -3.93
N ASP A 85 2.17 10.42 -3.07
CA ASP A 85 3.56 10.20 -3.46
C ASP A 85 3.68 9.11 -4.53
N VAL A 86 2.95 8.01 -4.37
CA VAL A 86 2.94 6.90 -5.33
C VAL A 86 2.39 7.37 -6.68
N ARG A 87 1.28 8.10 -6.67
CA ARG A 87 0.67 8.64 -7.90
C ARG A 87 1.59 9.62 -8.62
N ASN A 88 2.30 10.44 -7.85
CA ASN A 88 3.28 11.36 -8.41
C ASN A 88 4.41 10.61 -9.13
N LEU A 89 4.94 9.57 -8.48
CA LEU A 89 5.98 8.72 -9.09
C LEU A 89 5.47 8.02 -10.34
N LEU A 90 4.25 7.50 -10.32
CA LEU A 90 3.64 6.85 -11.49
C LEU A 90 3.52 7.83 -12.66
N SER A 91 3.19 9.09 -12.40
CA SER A 91 3.06 10.10 -13.46
C SER A 91 4.40 10.43 -14.13
N GLN A 92 5.51 10.17 -13.47
CA GLN A 92 6.85 10.41 -13.98
C GLN A 92 7.40 9.25 -14.82
N ILE A 93 6.79 8.08 -14.72
CA ILE A 93 7.20 6.88 -15.46
C ILE A 93 6.29 6.74 -16.69
N LYS A 94 6.92 6.66 -17.86
CA LYS A 94 6.18 6.52 -19.13
C LYS A 94 6.20 5.10 -19.65
#